data_bb93fdb28c6840aab3f240872370db09
#
_entry.id   bb93fdb28c6840aab3f240872370db09
#
_cell.length_a   1.000
_cell.length_b   1.000
_cell.length_c   1.000
_cell.angle_alpha   90.00
_cell.angle_beta   90.00
_cell.angle_gamma   90.00
#
_symmetry.space_group_name_H-M   'P 1'
#
loop_
_entity.id
_entity.type
_entity.pdbx_description
1 polymer ?
#
loop_
_entity_poly.entity_id
_entity_poly.type
_entity_poly.pdbx_seq_one_letter_code
_entity_poly.pdbx_strand_id
1 'polypeptide(L)'
;MEILNKKIDEIIPYENNPRNNDEAVDYVAKSIEEFGFKVPIVIDKNNVIITGHTRLKASKKLGLEEVPCILADDLTDEQIKAFRLADNKVSEYATWNDDLLDIELDDLDIDMTDFGFDIDIDEEETEIVEDEVPEVPEEPKAKLGDIYQLGNHRLMCGDSTKEEDVAKLMNSVKADMVFTDPPYGMNLDTDYSSMKSEIFKGGIGGKKYEQGIVDDFNPKMIDLIMQLDIKETFLWGADYFAELLPNKNDGSWIVWDKRANGNDDIEEDYSSDKMYGSCFELCWSKNRHKREIARVKWAGIFGMSNQDQNKRFHPTQKPLELCNWFIKKYSNDNNSILDLFGGSGSTLIACEQLNRKCYMMELDPHYVDVIIQRWENFTGKKAVKLN
;
A
#
# COMPACT_ATOMS: atom_id res chain seq x y z
N MET A 1 -25.10 -35.84 -18.94
CA MET A 1 -25.57 -34.58 -18.33
C MET A 1 -26.12 -33.73 -19.45
N GLU A 2 -27.41 -33.42 -19.42
CA GLU A 2 -28.11 -32.65 -20.47
C GLU A 2 -28.40 -31.26 -20.00
N ILE A 3 -28.25 -30.26 -20.87
CA ILE A 3 -28.58 -28.88 -20.59
C ILE A 3 -30.01 -28.65 -21.06
N LEU A 4 -30.86 -28.18 -20.15
CA LEU A 4 -32.26 -27.91 -20.39
C LEU A 4 -32.50 -26.39 -20.26
N ASN A 5 -33.19 -25.75 -21.21
CA ASN A 5 -33.65 -24.38 -21.03
C ASN A 5 -34.92 -24.39 -20.15
N LYS A 6 -34.91 -23.61 -19.09
CA LYS A 6 -36.04 -23.47 -18.16
C LYS A 6 -36.46 -22.00 -18.10
N LYS A 7 -37.78 -21.79 -18.02
CA LYS A 7 -38.30 -20.45 -17.74
C LYS A 7 -37.85 -19.98 -16.37
N ILE A 8 -37.46 -18.70 -16.26
CA ILE A 8 -36.98 -18.14 -15.02
C ILE A 8 -37.99 -18.28 -13.87
N ASP A 9 -39.27 -18.17 -14.18
CA ASP A 9 -40.36 -18.29 -13.19
C ASP A 9 -40.58 -19.74 -12.67
N GLU A 10 -40.04 -20.73 -13.37
CA GLU A 10 -40.10 -22.15 -12.94
C GLU A 10 -38.98 -22.51 -11.97
N ILE A 11 -37.95 -21.65 -11.83
CA ILE A 11 -36.78 -21.90 -11.01
C ILE A 11 -36.97 -21.33 -9.61
N ILE A 12 -36.83 -22.17 -8.60
CA ILE A 12 -37.09 -21.87 -7.21
C ILE A 12 -35.77 -21.62 -6.49
N PRO A 13 -35.52 -20.40 -5.97
CA PRO A 13 -34.40 -20.15 -5.09
C PRO A 13 -34.47 -20.98 -3.82
N TYR A 14 -33.33 -21.48 -3.32
CA TYR A 14 -33.31 -22.18 -2.04
C TYR A 14 -33.39 -21.17 -0.88
N GLU A 15 -34.46 -21.25 -0.06
CA GLU A 15 -34.75 -20.28 1.00
C GLU A 15 -33.65 -20.15 2.07
N ASN A 16 -32.99 -21.26 2.41
CA ASN A 16 -31.95 -21.29 3.44
C ASN A 16 -30.55 -21.16 2.85
N ASN A 17 -30.36 -20.39 1.77
CA ASN A 17 -29.06 -20.12 1.22
C ASN A 17 -28.23 -19.27 2.19
N PRO A 18 -27.12 -19.78 2.77
CA PRO A 18 -26.35 -19.04 3.77
C PRO A 18 -25.46 -17.93 3.18
N ARG A 19 -25.33 -17.87 1.84
CA ARG A 19 -24.40 -16.95 1.16
C ARG A 19 -25.12 -15.68 0.72
N ASN A 20 -24.64 -14.52 1.17
CA ASN A 20 -24.99 -13.23 0.59
C ASN A 20 -24.13 -13.00 -0.65
N ASN A 21 -24.74 -12.72 -1.79
CA ASN A 21 -24.08 -12.58 -3.08
C ASN A 21 -24.66 -11.42 -3.90
N ASP A 22 -25.30 -10.45 -3.25
CA ASP A 22 -25.95 -9.33 -3.92
C ASP A 22 -24.95 -8.45 -4.67
N GLU A 23 -23.76 -8.23 -4.10
CA GLU A 23 -22.68 -7.46 -4.71
C GLU A 23 -22.15 -8.08 -6.00
N ALA A 24 -22.15 -9.41 -6.10
CA ALA A 24 -21.69 -10.11 -7.28
C ALA A 24 -22.70 -10.17 -8.45
N VAL A 25 -23.91 -9.69 -8.25
CA VAL A 25 -24.99 -9.80 -9.28
C VAL A 25 -24.65 -9.00 -10.52
N ASP A 26 -24.08 -7.81 -10.37
CA ASP A 26 -23.78 -6.92 -11.46
C ASP A 26 -22.63 -7.44 -12.32
N TYR A 27 -21.57 -7.93 -11.72
CA TYR A 27 -20.46 -8.58 -12.42
C TYR A 27 -20.90 -9.84 -13.18
N VAL A 28 -21.76 -10.65 -12.59
CA VAL A 28 -22.32 -11.83 -13.25
C VAL A 28 -23.27 -11.43 -14.39
N ALA A 29 -24.05 -10.37 -14.25
CA ALA A 29 -24.91 -9.87 -15.31
C ALA A 29 -24.06 -9.38 -16.51
N LYS A 30 -23.01 -8.61 -16.27
CA LYS A 30 -22.07 -8.17 -17.31
C LYS A 30 -21.42 -9.36 -18.01
N SER A 31 -20.97 -10.38 -17.26
CA SER A 31 -20.41 -11.60 -17.84
C SER A 31 -21.40 -12.35 -18.73
N ILE A 32 -22.68 -12.41 -18.35
CA ILE A 32 -23.71 -13.04 -19.17
C ILE A 32 -23.99 -12.20 -20.44
N GLU A 33 -23.98 -10.89 -20.32
CA GLU A 33 -24.20 -9.96 -21.44
C GLU A 33 -23.08 -10.06 -22.46
N GLU A 34 -21.82 -10.06 -22.04
CA GLU A 34 -20.65 -10.06 -22.91
C GLU A 34 -20.38 -11.45 -23.53
N PHE A 35 -20.35 -12.47 -22.71
CA PHE A 35 -19.94 -13.82 -23.14
C PHE A 35 -21.11 -14.76 -23.40
N GLY A 36 -22.32 -14.37 -23.09
CA GLY A 36 -23.48 -15.25 -23.06
C GLY A 36 -23.47 -16.20 -21.85
N PHE A 37 -24.55 -16.93 -21.68
CA PHE A 37 -24.73 -17.85 -20.55
C PHE A 37 -23.87 -19.12 -20.71
N LYS A 38 -22.62 -19.13 -20.21
CA LYS A 38 -21.65 -20.22 -20.37
C LYS A 38 -21.69 -21.26 -19.26
N VAL A 39 -22.12 -20.88 -18.05
CA VAL A 39 -22.16 -21.75 -16.87
C VAL A 39 -23.61 -21.95 -16.41
N PRO A 40 -24.25 -23.10 -16.67
CA PRO A 40 -25.66 -23.33 -16.34
C PRO A 40 -25.95 -23.25 -14.84
N ILE A 41 -27.23 -23.04 -14.50
CA ILE A 41 -27.75 -23.17 -13.13
C ILE A 41 -28.00 -24.66 -12.86
N VAL A 42 -27.57 -25.18 -11.71
CA VAL A 42 -27.83 -26.56 -11.31
C VAL A 42 -29.07 -26.58 -10.41
N ILE A 43 -30.08 -27.39 -10.80
CA ILE A 43 -31.34 -27.51 -10.09
C ILE A 43 -31.61 -28.97 -9.72
N ASP A 44 -32.42 -29.20 -8.70
CA ASP A 44 -32.92 -30.50 -8.33
C ASP A 44 -34.20 -30.89 -9.15
N LYS A 45 -34.73 -32.07 -8.89
CA LYS A 45 -35.99 -32.58 -9.51
C LYS A 45 -37.23 -31.69 -9.27
N ASN A 46 -37.19 -30.82 -8.28
CA ASN A 46 -38.27 -29.87 -7.94
C ASN A 46 -38.01 -28.48 -8.50
N ASN A 47 -37.01 -28.27 -9.35
CA ASN A 47 -36.51 -27.01 -9.86
C ASN A 47 -35.92 -26.07 -8.78
N VAL A 48 -35.54 -26.60 -7.60
CA VAL A 48 -34.91 -25.81 -6.56
C VAL A 48 -33.40 -25.70 -6.85
N ILE A 49 -32.86 -24.49 -6.76
CA ILE A 49 -31.45 -24.25 -7.06
C ILE A 49 -30.52 -25.01 -6.10
N ILE A 50 -29.57 -25.70 -6.66
CA ILE A 50 -28.43 -26.30 -5.95
C ILE A 50 -27.25 -25.30 -6.00
N THR A 51 -26.82 -24.89 -7.22
CA THR A 51 -25.82 -23.84 -7.41
C THR A 51 -26.25 -22.83 -8.48
N GLY A 52 -25.84 -21.56 -8.35
CA GLY A 52 -26.11 -20.51 -9.34
C GLY A 52 -27.18 -19.49 -8.94
N HIS A 53 -27.40 -19.24 -7.66
CA HIS A 53 -28.32 -18.20 -7.18
C HIS A 53 -28.00 -16.81 -7.74
N THR A 54 -26.72 -16.43 -7.83
CA THR A 54 -26.28 -15.17 -8.42
C THR A 54 -26.64 -15.09 -9.89
N ARG A 55 -26.47 -16.18 -10.65
CA ARG A 55 -26.83 -16.26 -12.08
C ARG A 55 -28.35 -16.08 -12.28
N LEU A 56 -29.19 -16.66 -11.41
CA LEU A 56 -30.64 -16.39 -11.47
C LEU A 56 -30.97 -14.93 -11.22
N LYS A 57 -30.35 -14.28 -10.21
CA LYS A 57 -30.55 -12.86 -9.93
C LYS A 57 -30.10 -12.01 -11.12
N ALA A 58 -28.93 -12.27 -11.66
CA ALA A 58 -28.38 -11.61 -12.84
C ALA A 58 -29.29 -11.75 -14.07
N SER A 59 -29.80 -12.95 -14.32
CA SER A 59 -30.74 -13.21 -15.42
C SER A 59 -32.05 -12.43 -15.29
N LYS A 60 -32.58 -12.33 -14.07
CA LYS A 60 -33.76 -11.50 -13.78
C LYS A 60 -33.47 -10.01 -14.03
N LYS A 61 -32.28 -9.54 -13.64
CA LYS A 61 -31.84 -8.15 -13.90
C LYS A 61 -31.74 -7.86 -15.39
N LEU A 62 -31.24 -8.81 -16.18
CA LEU A 62 -31.14 -8.72 -17.65
C LEU A 62 -32.48 -8.95 -18.39
N GLY A 63 -33.55 -9.31 -17.68
CA GLY A 63 -34.85 -9.54 -18.30
C GLY A 63 -34.91 -10.79 -19.18
N LEU A 64 -34.06 -11.79 -18.94
CA LEU A 64 -34.10 -13.04 -19.68
C LEU A 64 -35.37 -13.82 -19.35
N GLU A 65 -35.97 -14.48 -20.36
CA GLU A 65 -37.17 -15.30 -20.17
C GLU A 65 -36.82 -16.74 -19.77
N GLU A 66 -35.71 -17.24 -20.30
CA GLU A 66 -35.24 -18.61 -20.08
C GLU A 66 -33.75 -18.61 -19.77
N VAL A 67 -33.31 -19.63 -19.01
CA VAL A 67 -31.88 -19.83 -18.66
C VAL A 67 -31.50 -21.30 -18.79
N PRO A 68 -30.24 -21.62 -19.14
CA PRO A 68 -29.77 -23.00 -19.22
C PRO A 68 -29.61 -23.57 -17.82
N CYS A 69 -30.15 -24.76 -17.62
CA CYS A 69 -30.10 -25.50 -16.37
C CYS A 69 -29.56 -26.91 -16.57
N ILE A 70 -28.93 -27.43 -15.54
CA ILE A 70 -28.55 -28.83 -15.41
C ILE A 70 -29.44 -29.45 -14.32
N LEU A 71 -30.13 -30.54 -14.65
CA LEU A 71 -30.93 -31.31 -13.69
C LEU A 71 -30.00 -32.32 -12.99
N ALA A 72 -29.89 -32.19 -11.65
CA ALA A 72 -29.24 -33.17 -10.80
C ALA A 72 -30.30 -34.03 -10.11
N ASP A 73 -30.77 -35.02 -10.85
CA ASP A 73 -31.80 -35.99 -10.42
C ASP A 73 -31.20 -37.28 -9.85
N ASP A 74 -29.89 -37.39 -9.90
CA ASP A 74 -29.09 -38.55 -9.44
C ASP A 74 -28.61 -38.40 -7.98
N LEU A 75 -28.89 -37.28 -7.33
CA LEU A 75 -28.47 -36.97 -5.96
C LEU A 75 -29.62 -37.22 -4.96
N THR A 76 -29.26 -37.74 -3.79
CA THR A 76 -30.18 -37.77 -2.63
C THR A 76 -30.34 -36.38 -2.01
N ASP A 77 -31.42 -36.16 -1.26
CA ASP A 77 -31.71 -34.89 -0.59
C ASP A 77 -30.55 -34.44 0.37
N GLU A 78 -29.89 -35.41 1.00
CA GLU A 78 -28.70 -35.17 1.85
C GLU A 78 -27.49 -34.74 1.01
N GLN A 79 -27.23 -35.41 -0.11
CA GLN A 79 -26.17 -35.06 -1.04
C GLN A 79 -26.40 -33.69 -1.65
N ILE A 80 -27.62 -33.30 -1.98
CA ILE A 80 -27.98 -31.97 -2.48
C ILE A 80 -27.62 -30.89 -1.44
N LYS A 81 -27.95 -31.11 -0.16
CA LYS A 81 -27.58 -30.17 0.92
C LYS A 81 -26.06 -30.05 1.09
N ALA A 82 -25.38 -31.22 1.09
CA ALA A 82 -23.93 -31.23 1.21
C ALA A 82 -23.24 -30.56 0.02
N PHE A 83 -23.73 -30.77 -1.20
CA PHE A 83 -23.18 -30.18 -2.42
C PHE A 83 -23.33 -28.66 -2.44
N ARG A 84 -24.48 -28.11 -2.02
CA ARG A 84 -24.64 -26.65 -1.88
C ARG A 84 -23.56 -26.00 -1.00
N LEU A 85 -23.25 -26.65 0.12
CA LEU A 85 -22.24 -26.10 1.04
C LEU A 85 -20.82 -26.31 0.51
N ALA A 86 -20.52 -27.49 -0.06
CA ALA A 86 -19.21 -27.83 -0.56
C ALA A 86 -18.80 -26.96 -1.75
N ASP A 87 -19.68 -26.75 -2.73
CA ASP A 87 -19.44 -25.92 -3.91
C ASP A 87 -19.08 -24.48 -3.54
N ASN A 88 -19.83 -23.92 -2.58
CA ASN A 88 -19.52 -22.59 -2.07
C ASN A 88 -18.20 -22.55 -1.31
N LYS A 89 -17.91 -23.54 -0.46
CA LYS A 89 -16.72 -23.55 0.37
C LYS A 89 -15.43 -23.77 -0.41
N VAL A 90 -15.47 -24.68 -1.40
CA VAL A 90 -14.29 -24.97 -2.24
C VAL A 90 -13.86 -23.72 -3.02
N SER A 91 -14.81 -22.90 -3.48
CA SER A 91 -14.51 -21.66 -4.19
C SER A 91 -13.69 -20.66 -3.36
N GLU A 92 -13.77 -20.71 -2.02
CA GLU A 92 -13.02 -19.82 -1.12
C GLU A 92 -11.54 -20.20 -0.95
N TYR A 93 -11.15 -21.44 -1.33
CA TYR A 93 -9.75 -21.89 -1.25
C TYR A 93 -8.93 -21.57 -2.51
N ALA A 94 -9.58 -21.17 -3.60
CA ALA A 94 -8.87 -20.72 -4.78
C ALA A 94 -8.35 -19.30 -4.56
N THR A 95 -7.07 -19.09 -4.85
CA THR A 95 -6.41 -17.78 -4.84
C THR A 95 -5.81 -17.53 -6.20
N TRP A 96 -5.70 -16.26 -6.59
CA TRP A 96 -5.02 -15.86 -7.80
C TRP A 96 -3.50 -15.97 -7.63
N ASN A 97 -2.81 -16.27 -8.69
CA ASN A 97 -1.39 -15.98 -8.81
C ASN A 97 -1.32 -14.61 -9.48
N ASP A 98 -1.05 -13.58 -8.68
CA ASP A 98 -1.14 -12.18 -9.12
C ASP A 98 -0.19 -11.89 -10.29
N ASP A 99 1.02 -12.47 -10.30
CA ASP A 99 1.98 -12.30 -11.41
C ASP A 99 1.45 -12.82 -12.75
N LEU A 100 0.74 -13.97 -12.73
CA LEU A 100 0.14 -14.55 -13.92
C LEU A 100 -1.16 -13.85 -14.31
N LEU A 101 -1.96 -13.44 -13.32
CA LEU A 101 -3.21 -12.72 -13.54
C LEU A 101 -2.96 -11.40 -14.25
N ASP A 102 -1.97 -10.66 -13.79
CA ASP A 102 -1.57 -9.38 -14.39
C ASP A 102 -1.15 -9.54 -15.86
N ILE A 103 -0.39 -10.61 -16.18
CA ILE A 103 0.03 -10.89 -17.56
C ILE A 103 -1.20 -11.18 -18.45
N GLU A 104 -2.15 -11.96 -17.95
CA GLU A 104 -3.37 -12.29 -18.68
C GLU A 104 -4.27 -11.05 -18.85
N LEU A 105 -4.36 -10.18 -17.85
CA LEU A 105 -5.14 -8.95 -17.92
C LEU A 105 -4.53 -7.93 -18.91
N ASP A 106 -3.19 -7.83 -18.97
CA ASP A 106 -2.48 -6.94 -19.89
C ASP A 106 -2.67 -7.31 -21.37
N ASP A 107 -2.96 -8.59 -21.68
CA ASP A 107 -3.18 -9.09 -23.04
C ASP A 107 -4.65 -8.95 -23.52
N LEU A 108 -5.55 -8.43 -22.67
CA LEU A 108 -6.98 -8.32 -22.99
C LEU A 108 -7.36 -6.90 -23.41
N ASP A 109 -8.04 -6.78 -24.54
CA ASP A 109 -8.67 -5.53 -25.01
C ASP A 109 -10.06 -5.28 -24.37
N ILE A 110 -10.48 -6.14 -23.44
CA ILE A 110 -11.78 -6.06 -22.77
C ILE A 110 -11.56 -5.42 -21.39
N ASP A 111 -12.41 -4.46 -21.05
CA ASP A 111 -12.40 -3.85 -19.72
C ASP A 111 -12.81 -4.86 -18.66
N MET A 112 -11.83 -5.39 -17.93
CA MET A 112 -12.03 -6.42 -16.92
C MET A 112 -12.59 -5.87 -15.60
N THR A 113 -12.66 -4.56 -15.41
CA THR A 113 -13.32 -3.93 -14.24
C THR A 113 -14.80 -4.24 -14.20
N ASP A 114 -15.46 -4.35 -15.36
CA ASP A 114 -16.85 -4.77 -15.50
C ASP A 114 -17.14 -6.19 -14.92
N PHE A 115 -16.09 -6.96 -14.65
CA PHE A 115 -16.19 -8.34 -14.12
C PHE A 115 -15.65 -8.49 -12.69
N GLY A 116 -15.33 -7.34 -12.03
CA GLY A 116 -14.85 -7.31 -10.66
C GLY A 116 -13.36 -7.61 -10.53
N PHE A 117 -12.62 -7.53 -11.63
CA PHE A 117 -11.19 -7.34 -11.56
C PHE A 117 -10.96 -5.84 -11.38
N ASP A 118 -10.81 -5.43 -10.16
CA ASP A 118 -10.29 -4.10 -9.88
C ASP A 118 -8.85 -4.10 -10.43
N ILE A 119 -8.67 -3.60 -11.65
CA ILE A 119 -7.43 -2.98 -12.00
C ILE A 119 -7.35 -1.85 -10.99
N ASP A 120 -6.42 -1.92 -10.03
CA ASP A 120 -6.29 -0.96 -8.94
C ASP A 120 -6.28 0.49 -9.44
N ILE A 121 -7.43 0.94 -9.86
CA ILE A 121 -7.87 2.31 -9.94
C ILE A 121 -9.04 2.41 -8.95
N ASP A 122 -8.85 1.92 -7.73
CA ASP A 122 -9.56 2.44 -6.60
C ASP A 122 -8.93 3.80 -6.29
N GLU A 123 -9.22 4.75 -7.17
CA GLU A 123 -9.41 6.12 -6.78
C GLU A 123 -10.76 6.26 -6.02
N GLU A 124 -10.97 5.57 -4.91
CA GLU A 124 -11.35 6.33 -3.76
C GLU A 124 -10.12 7.21 -3.52
N GLU A 125 -10.15 8.41 -4.07
CA GLU A 125 -9.34 9.52 -3.60
C GLU A 125 -9.65 9.64 -2.10
N THR A 126 -8.97 8.83 -1.28
CA THR A 126 -8.70 9.25 0.09
C THR A 126 -7.87 10.50 -0.12
N GLU A 127 -8.54 11.63 -0.01
CA GLU A 127 -7.94 12.94 -0.13
C GLU A 127 -6.70 12.91 0.77
N ILE A 128 -5.51 12.81 0.14
CA ILE A 128 -4.25 12.73 0.86
C ILE A 128 -4.10 14.12 1.46
N VAL A 129 -4.46 14.24 2.73
CA VAL A 129 -4.31 15.50 3.45
C VAL A 129 -2.84 15.60 3.82
N GLU A 130 -2.08 16.37 3.05
CA GLU A 130 -0.73 16.78 3.41
C GLU A 130 -0.80 17.50 4.76
N ASP A 131 -0.02 17.03 5.72
CA ASP A 131 0.06 17.59 7.05
C ASP A 131 1.32 18.47 7.24
N GLU A 132 1.27 19.37 8.22
CA GLU A 132 2.42 20.20 8.57
C GLU A 132 3.36 19.44 9.52
N VAL A 133 4.64 19.33 9.14
CA VAL A 133 5.67 18.81 10.04
C VAL A 133 6.00 19.90 11.08
N PRO A 134 5.91 19.61 12.38
CA PRO A 134 6.24 20.56 13.43
C PRO A 134 7.72 20.99 13.41
N GLU A 135 8.01 22.14 13.98
CA GLU A 135 9.40 22.59 14.19
C GLU A 135 10.12 21.64 15.16
N VAL A 136 11.41 21.44 14.90
CA VAL A 136 12.26 20.62 15.77
C VAL A 136 12.48 21.37 17.10
N PRO A 137 12.15 20.79 18.26
CA PRO A 137 12.33 21.47 19.55
C PRO A 137 13.80 21.68 19.88
N GLU A 138 14.14 22.75 20.53
CA GLU A 138 15.53 23.04 21.00
C GLU A 138 15.98 22.00 22.06
N GLU A 139 15.09 21.61 22.95
CA GLU A 139 15.34 20.57 23.98
C GLU A 139 14.33 19.46 23.86
N PRO A 140 14.77 18.23 23.60
CA PRO A 140 13.85 17.11 23.44
C PRO A 140 13.31 16.65 24.79
N LYS A 141 12.04 16.22 24.80
CA LYS A 141 11.40 15.56 25.95
C LYS A 141 11.66 14.06 25.93
N ALA A 142 11.70 13.47 24.73
CA ALA A 142 12.01 12.07 24.53
C ALA A 142 13.47 11.76 24.89
N LYS A 143 13.73 10.51 25.26
CA LYS A 143 15.07 10.01 25.61
C LYS A 143 15.26 8.63 25.00
N LEU A 144 16.52 8.28 24.74
CA LEU A 144 16.86 6.91 24.29
C LEU A 144 16.27 5.86 25.25
N GLY A 145 15.59 4.90 24.69
CA GLY A 145 14.88 3.84 25.37
C GLY A 145 13.39 4.12 25.63
N ASP A 146 12.94 5.34 25.43
CA ASP A 146 11.52 5.70 25.60
C ASP A 146 10.66 5.06 24.50
N ILE A 147 9.49 4.58 24.92
CA ILE A 147 8.49 3.96 24.03
C ILE A 147 7.16 4.68 24.21
N TYR A 148 6.52 4.99 23.10
CA TYR A 148 5.25 5.72 23.07
C TYR A 148 4.20 4.91 22.29
N GLN A 149 2.96 4.97 22.76
CA GLN A 149 1.77 4.50 22.07
C GLN A 149 1.07 5.71 21.44
N LEU A 150 0.87 5.69 20.13
CA LEU A 150 0.18 6.69 19.34
C LEU A 150 -1.05 6.05 18.68
N GLY A 151 -2.19 6.04 19.36
CA GLY A 151 -3.33 5.28 18.89
C GLY A 151 -3.02 3.78 18.72
N ASN A 152 -3.05 3.29 17.50
CA ASN A 152 -2.68 1.91 17.14
C ASN A 152 -1.20 1.75 16.79
N HIS A 153 -0.43 2.85 16.72
CA HIS A 153 0.99 2.85 16.37
C HIS A 153 1.87 2.79 17.60
N ARG A 154 3.12 2.38 17.39
CA ARG A 154 4.14 2.31 18.43
C ARG A 154 5.41 2.98 17.94
N LEU A 155 5.92 3.93 18.73
CA LEU A 155 7.13 4.69 18.44
C LEU A 155 8.16 4.44 19.54
N MET A 156 9.42 4.22 19.16
CA MET A 156 10.53 4.08 20.11
C MET A 156 11.65 5.04 19.76
N CYS A 157 12.16 5.74 20.76
CA CYS A 157 13.45 6.41 20.69
C CYS A 157 14.54 5.35 20.89
N GLY A 158 15.17 4.85 19.81
CA GLY A 158 16.04 3.70 19.90
C GLY A 158 17.04 3.59 18.76
N ASP A 159 17.90 2.58 18.86
CA ASP A 159 18.98 2.31 17.93
C ASP A 159 18.65 1.07 17.08
N SER A 160 18.37 1.29 15.79
CA SER A 160 18.00 0.23 14.83
C SER A 160 19.12 -0.74 14.50
N THR A 161 20.34 -0.50 14.98
CA THR A 161 21.45 -1.46 14.91
C THR A 161 21.46 -2.47 16.07
N LYS A 162 20.53 -2.30 17.03
CA LYS A 162 20.40 -3.15 18.21
C LYS A 162 19.15 -4.02 18.12
N GLU A 163 19.36 -5.33 18.03
CA GLU A 163 18.27 -6.32 18.00
C GLU A 163 17.33 -6.19 19.20
N GLU A 164 17.87 -5.87 20.37
CA GLU A 164 17.10 -5.69 21.61
C GLU A 164 16.11 -4.53 21.51
N ASP A 165 16.48 -3.42 20.86
CA ASP A 165 15.61 -2.26 20.71
C ASP A 165 14.51 -2.55 19.67
N VAL A 166 14.86 -3.22 18.56
CA VAL A 166 13.87 -3.69 17.57
C VAL A 166 12.87 -4.66 18.22
N ALA A 167 13.35 -5.61 19.05
CA ALA A 167 12.49 -6.54 19.76
C ALA A 167 11.55 -5.84 20.76
N LYS A 168 12.04 -4.82 21.48
CA LYS A 168 11.20 -3.99 22.38
C LYS A 168 10.15 -3.20 21.61
N LEU A 169 10.53 -2.58 20.51
CA LEU A 169 9.60 -1.87 19.61
C LEU A 169 8.49 -2.80 19.16
N MET A 170 8.84 -3.96 18.62
CA MET A 170 7.89 -4.91 18.04
C MET A 170 7.01 -5.60 19.09
N ASN A 171 7.44 -5.70 20.33
CA ASN A 171 6.66 -6.29 21.43
C ASN A 171 6.00 -7.64 21.05
N SER A 172 6.77 -8.54 20.46
CA SER A 172 6.33 -9.86 19.95
C SER A 172 5.36 -9.82 18.75
N VAL A 173 5.07 -8.68 18.19
CA VAL A 173 4.31 -8.57 16.94
C VAL A 173 5.26 -8.85 15.77
N LYS A 174 4.80 -9.60 14.78
CA LYS A 174 5.52 -9.75 13.49
C LYS A 174 4.99 -8.69 12.53
N ALA A 175 5.89 -7.91 11.93
CA ALA A 175 5.50 -6.98 10.90
C ALA A 175 5.11 -7.72 9.61
N ASP A 176 4.12 -7.19 8.89
CA ASP A 176 3.70 -7.67 7.60
C ASP A 176 4.56 -7.07 6.49
N MET A 177 5.03 -5.84 6.69
CA MET A 177 5.85 -5.09 5.74
C MET A 177 6.93 -4.29 6.46
N VAL A 178 8.11 -4.17 5.85
CA VAL A 178 9.13 -3.16 6.16
C VAL A 178 9.12 -2.11 5.07
N PHE A 179 9.02 -0.85 5.46
CA PHE A 179 9.15 0.28 4.56
C PHE A 179 10.00 1.34 5.25
N THR A 180 11.25 1.52 4.81
CA THR A 180 12.22 2.28 5.58
C THR A 180 13.32 2.91 4.73
N ASP A 181 13.88 4.02 5.21
CA ASP A 181 14.89 4.84 4.55
C ASP A 181 16.16 4.95 5.43
N PRO A 182 17.03 3.93 5.40
CA PRO A 182 18.24 3.93 6.24
C PRO A 182 19.22 5.01 5.80
N PRO A 183 20.13 5.49 6.67
CA PRO A 183 21.21 6.39 6.27
C PRO A 183 22.16 5.71 5.29
N TYR A 184 22.61 6.44 4.26
CA TYR A 184 23.45 5.86 3.17
C TYR A 184 24.94 6.17 3.31
N GLY A 185 25.34 7.02 4.26
CA GLY A 185 26.72 7.47 4.41
C GLY A 185 27.15 8.51 3.35
N MET A 186 26.20 9.24 2.78
CA MET A 186 26.47 10.21 1.71
C MET A 186 27.18 11.50 2.20
N ASN A 187 27.25 11.74 3.52
CA ASN A 187 27.76 12.97 4.12
C ASN A 187 27.22 14.22 3.41
N LEU A 188 25.88 14.30 3.26
CA LEU A 188 25.24 15.40 2.57
C LEU A 188 25.63 16.73 3.23
N ASP A 189 26.25 17.61 2.43
CA ASP A 189 26.49 18.98 2.87
C ASP A 189 25.15 19.72 2.88
N THR A 190 24.59 19.90 4.08
CA THR A 190 23.32 20.60 4.32
C THR A 190 23.52 22.11 4.52
N ASP A 191 24.73 22.63 4.29
CA ASP A 191 25.02 24.07 4.36
C ASP A 191 24.76 24.77 3.02
N TYR A 192 23.53 25.22 2.83
CA TYR A 192 23.11 26.02 1.67
C TYR A 192 23.38 27.52 1.87
N SER A 193 24.11 27.93 2.90
CA SER A 193 24.38 29.35 3.21
C SER A 193 25.21 30.09 2.15
N SER A 194 25.97 29.32 1.35
CA SER A 194 26.82 29.84 0.27
C SER A 194 26.12 29.99 -1.08
N MET A 195 24.90 29.48 -1.25
CA MET A 195 24.14 29.60 -2.51
C MET A 195 23.59 31.00 -2.66
N LYS A 196 24.08 31.73 -3.68
CA LYS A 196 23.72 33.14 -3.94
C LYS A 196 22.24 33.24 -4.33
N SER A 197 21.57 34.21 -3.71
CA SER A 197 20.14 34.52 -3.88
C SER A 197 19.71 34.95 -5.28
N GLU A 198 20.62 35.15 -6.23
CA GLU A 198 20.31 35.59 -7.60
C GLU A 198 19.70 34.55 -8.48
N ILE A 199 19.84 33.25 -8.14
CA ILE A 199 19.25 32.11 -8.86
C ILE A 199 17.83 31.82 -8.38
N PHE A 200 17.49 32.31 -7.17
CA PHE A 200 16.23 32.01 -6.50
C PHE A 200 15.37 33.24 -6.31
N LYS A 201 14.47 33.53 -7.25
CA LYS A 201 13.46 34.59 -7.12
C LYS A 201 12.46 34.42 -5.98
N GLY A 202 12.72 33.50 -5.04
CA GLY A 202 11.82 33.09 -3.95
C GLY A 202 12.41 33.07 -2.54
N GLY A 203 13.61 33.66 -2.30
CA GLY A 203 14.04 33.95 -0.91
C GLY A 203 14.61 32.79 -0.09
N ILE A 204 15.13 31.73 -0.68
CA ILE A 204 15.78 30.60 0.02
C ILE A 204 17.30 30.69 -0.15
N GLY A 205 17.88 31.85 0.09
CA GLY A 205 19.32 32.01 0.28
C GLY A 205 19.63 32.06 1.77
N GLY A 206 20.47 31.17 2.26
CA GLY A 206 21.10 31.36 3.55
C GLY A 206 20.55 30.58 4.74
N LYS A 207 19.78 29.52 4.59
CA LYS A 207 19.51 28.62 5.72
C LYS A 207 20.59 27.54 5.81
N LYS A 208 21.24 27.49 6.97
CA LYS A 208 22.09 26.40 7.42
C LYS A 208 21.19 25.47 8.23
N TYR A 209 20.99 24.27 7.74
CA TYR A 209 20.39 23.25 8.57
C TYR A 209 21.47 22.75 9.51
N GLU A 210 21.22 22.78 10.82
CA GLU A 210 22.21 22.30 11.79
C GLU A 210 22.51 20.82 11.52
N GLN A 211 23.79 20.46 11.68
CA GLN A 211 24.27 19.09 11.55
C GLN A 211 23.61 18.22 12.64
N GLY A 212 22.47 17.63 12.35
CA GLY A 212 21.75 16.73 13.25
C GLY A 212 21.41 15.39 12.59
N ILE A 213 21.72 15.26 11.30
CA ILE A 213 21.46 13.98 10.61
C ILE A 213 22.68 13.11 10.80
N VAL A 214 22.55 12.06 11.61
CA VAL A 214 23.53 10.99 11.69
C VAL A 214 23.40 10.19 10.39
N ASP A 215 24.25 10.52 9.39
CA ASP A 215 24.33 9.81 8.11
C ASP A 215 25.41 8.72 8.17
N ASP A 216 25.59 8.12 9.34
CA ASP A 216 26.57 7.04 9.54
C ASP A 216 25.97 5.70 9.07
N PHE A 217 26.36 5.27 7.89
CA PHE A 217 25.97 3.95 7.39
C PHE A 217 26.62 2.84 8.22
N ASN A 218 25.76 1.97 8.78
CA ASN A 218 26.20 0.77 9.49
C ASN A 218 25.60 -0.49 8.84
N PRO A 219 26.39 -1.35 8.20
CA PRO A 219 25.89 -2.57 7.56
C PRO A 219 25.04 -3.48 8.44
N LYS A 220 25.24 -3.44 9.77
CA LYS A 220 24.47 -4.26 10.72
C LYS A 220 22.96 -3.99 10.66
N MET A 221 22.53 -2.76 10.31
CA MET A 221 21.11 -2.47 10.18
C MET A 221 20.46 -3.23 9.03
N ILE A 222 21.19 -3.39 7.91
CA ILE A 222 20.70 -4.17 6.77
C ILE A 222 20.64 -5.66 7.15
N ASP A 223 21.68 -6.18 7.81
CA ASP A 223 21.68 -7.56 8.30
C ASP A 223 20.50 -7.84 9.24
N LEU A 224 20.21 -6.93 10.17
CA LEU A 224 19.07 -7.04 11.08
C LEU A 224 17.73 -7.07 10.34
N ILE A 225 17.53 -6.15 9.39
CA ILE A 225 16.31 -6.11 8.57
C ILE A 225 16.14 -7.43 7.82
N MET A 226 17.21 -7.96 7.23
CA MET A 226 17.14 -9.22 6.49
C MET A 226 16.84 -10.43 7.39
N GLN A 227 17.29 -10.42 8.66
CA GLN A 227 17.01 -11.47 9.66
C GLN A 227 15.56 -11.48 10.15
N LEU A 228 14.83 -10.37 10.07
CA LEU A 228 13.41 -10.32 10.44
C LEU A 228 12.53 -11.23 9.57
N ASP A 229 13.04 -11.69 8.43
CA ASP A 229 12.35 -12.58 7.49
C ASP A 229 10.94 -12.11 7.12
N ILE A 230 10.83 -10.80 6.88
CA ILE A 230 9.62 -10.17 6.36
C ILE A 230 9.69 -10.19 4.84
N LYS A 231 8.65 -10.70 4.18
CA LYS A 231 8.64 -10.88 2.73
C LYS A 231 8.55 -9.53 2.01
N GLU A 232 7.58 -8.71 2.41
CA GLU A 232 7.41 -7.36 1.88
C GLU A 232 8.37 -6.41 2.59
N THR A 233 9.58 -6.23 2.03
CA THR A 233 10.63 -5.38 2.60
C THR A 233 11.11 -4.41 1.54
N PHE A 234 10.91 -3.12 1.78
CA PHE A 234 11.26 -2.02 0.89
C PHE A 234 12.32 -1.14 1.54
N LEU A 235 13.47 -0.99 0.87
CA LEU A 235 14.62 -0.20 1.32
C LEU A 235 14.93 0.91 0.32
N TRP A 236 14.82 2.15 0.78
CA TRP A 236 15.20 3.31 0.00
C TRP A 236 16.73 3.47 -0.05
N GLY A 237 17.23 4.08 -1.14
CA GLY A 237 18.67 4.31 -1.34
C GLY A 237 19.51 3.04 -1.38
N ALA A 238 18.88 1.90 -1.64
CA ALA A 238 19.52 0.59 -1.59
C ALA A 238 20.59 0.38 -2.67
N ASP A 239 20.65 1.23 -3.68
CA ASP A 239 21.72 1.29 -4.67
C ASP A 239 23.08 1.66 -4.05
N TYR A 240 23.11 2.45 -2.98
CA TYR A 240 24.33 2.80 -2.25
C TYR A 240 24.96 1.62 -1.51
N PHE A 241 24.14 0.63 -1.13
CA PHE A 241 24.58 -0.58 -0.42
C PHE A 241 24.11 -1.88 -1.11
N ALA A 242 23.94 -1.84 -2.43
CA ALA A 242 23.40 -2.95 -3.22
C ALA A 242 24.16 -4.27 -3.06
N GLU A 243 25.44 -4.23 -2.73
CA GLU A 243 26.24 -5.44 -2.51
C GLU A 243 25.86 -6.23 -1.26
N LEU A 244 25.14 -5.61 -0.31
CA LEU A 244 24.63 -6.24 0.90
C LEU A 244 23.26 -6.88 0.70
N LEU A 245 22.60 -6.64 -0.45
CA LEU A 245 21.25 -7.09 -0.70
C LEU A 245 21.21 -8.49 -1.31
N PRO A 246 20.33 -9.40 -0.84
CA PRO A 246 20.02 -10.60 -1.59
C PRO A 246 19.25 -10.22 -2.87
N ASN A 247 19.40 -11.03 -3.91
CA ASN A 247 18.64 -10.90 -5.15
C ASN A 247 18.72 -9.54 -5.87
N LYS A 248 19.77 -8.76 -5.63
CA LYS A 248 19.96 -7.42 -6.23
C LYS A 248 19.87 -7.39 -7.77
N ASN A 249 20.11 -8.52 -8.43
CA ASN A 249 20.07 -8.66 -9.88
C ASN A 249 18.72 -9.18 -10.42
N ASP A 250 17.76 -9.47 -9.57
CA ASP A 250 16.53 -10.14 -9.93
C ASP A 250 15.39 -9.18 -10.33
N GLY A 251 15.68 -7.90 -10.46
CA GLY A 251 14.72 -6.89 -10.91
C GLY A 251 13.75 -6.38 -9.85
N SER A 252 14.06 -6.58 -8.58
CA SER A 252 13.28 -6.08 -7.45
C SER A 252 13.54 -4.60 -7.15
N TRP A 253 13.61 -3.77 -8.17
CA TRP A 253 13.85 -2.33 -8.05
C TRP A 253 12.63 -1.54 -8.49
N ILE A 254 12.24 -0.57 -7.69
CA ILE A 254 11.17 0.40 -7.96
C ILE A 254 11.81 1.76 -8.07
N VAL A 255 11.45 2.51 -9.10
CA VAL A 255 11.94 3.87 -9.34
C VAL A 255 10.91 4.86 -8.82
N TRP A 256 11.32 5.79 -7.98
CA TRP A 256 10.51 6.97 -7.71
C TRP A 256 10.93 8.09 -8.65
N ASP A 257 10.08 8.41 -9.63
CA ASP A 257 10.25 9.57 -10.51
C ASP A 257 9.67 10.82 -9.81
N LYS A 258 10.57 11.76 -9.47
CA LYS A 258 10.24 12.98 -8.74
C LYS A 258 9.66 14.09 -9.62
N ARG A 259 9.64 13.90 -10.94
CA ARG A 259 9.34 14.94 -11.93
C ARG A 259 7.89 15.04 -12.30
N ALA A 260 7.13 13.94 -12.27
CA ALA A 260 5.78 13.86 -12.81
C ALA A 260 4.78 13.35 -11.78
N ASN A 261 3.55 13.86 -11.85
CA ASN A 261 2.37 13.23 -11.26
C ASN A 261 1.83 12.18 -12.25
N GLY A 262 1.15 11.14 -11.75
CA GLY A 262 0.67 10.02 -12.55
C GLY A 262 -0.18 10.39 -13.78
N ASN A 263 -0.79 11.58 -13.80
CA ASN A 263 -1.70 12.08 -14.86
C ASN A 263 -1.10 13.21 -15.72
N ASP A 264 0.14 13.61 -15.49
CA ASP A 264 0.74 14.72 -16.25
C ASP A 264 1.35 14.23 -17.56
N ASP A 265 1.07 14.93 -18.66
CA ASP A 265 1.72 14.73 -19.95
C ASP A 265 3.24 14.93 -19.80
N ILE A 266 3.99 13.89 -20.08
CA ILE A 266 5.45 13.79 -19.86
C ILE A 266 6.23 14.84 -20.71
N GLU A 267 5.63 15.43 -21.73
CA GLU A 267 6.33 16.31 -22.68
C GLU A 267 6.75 17.68 -22.11
N GLU A 268 6.10 18.18 -21.05
CA GLU A 268 6.39 19.52 -20.52
C GLU A 268 7.48 19.58 -19.43
N ASP A 269 7.88 18.46 -18.83
CA ASP A 269 8.68 18.48 -17.60
C ASP A 269 10.18 18.15 -17.76
N TYR A 270 10.69 17.95 -18.98
CA TYR A 270 12.15 17.81 -19.20
C TYR A 270 12.97 19.04 -18.79
N SER A 271 12.34 20.18 -18.55
CA SER A 271 13.02 21.37 -18.01
C SER A 271 13.45 21.18 -16.56
N SER A 272 12.81 20.32 -15.81
CA SER A 272 13.13 20.04 -14.39
C SER A 272 14.41 19.22 -14.23
N ASP A 273 14.83 18.46 -15.23
CA ASP A 273 16.09 17.70 -15.23
C ASP A 273 17.34 18.56 -14.98
N LYS A 274 17.22 19.85 -15.15
CA LYS A 274 18.33 20.81 -14.96
C LYS A 274 18.30 21.52 -13.61
N MET A 275 17.23 21.30 -12.84
CA MET A 275 17.02 22.26 -11.78
C MET A 275 17.67 21.90 -10.46
N TYR A 276 17.63 20.70 -9.88
CA TYR A 276 18.25 20.51 -8.56
C TYR A 276 18.12 19.06 -8.03
N GLY A 277 19.26 18.37 -7.94
CA GLY A 277 19.36 17.05 -7.32
C GLY A 277 19.01 15.87 -8.26
N SER A 278 18.86 14.70 -7.69
CA SER A 278 18.49 13.51 -8.46
C SER A 278 17.03 13.58 -8.90
N CYS A 279 16.76 13.35 -10.20
CA CYS A 279 15.41 13.30 -10.75
C CYS A 279 14.64 12.04 -10.33
N PHE A 280 15.32 11.06 -9.80
CA PHE A 280 14.69 9.84 -9.28
C PHE A 280 15.45 9.31 -8.07
N GLU A 281 14.80 8.44 -7.30
CA GLU A 281 15.41 7.61 -6.27
C GLU A 281 15.04 6.15 -6.50
N LEU A 282 15.85 5.24 -5.95
CA LEU A 282 15.65 3.82 -6.09
C LEU A 282 15.24 3.20 -4.74
N CYS A 283 14.21 2.37 -4.83
CA CYS A 283 13.78 1.51 -3.73
C CYS A 283 13.99 0.05 -4.13
N TRP A 284 14.63 -0.73 -3.28
CA TRP A 284 14.76 -2.17 -3.48
C TRP A 284 13.72 -2.93 -2.67
N SER A 285 13.15 -3.96 -3.28
CA SER A 285 12.24 -4.89 -2.62
C SER A 285 12.84 -6.29 -2.49
N LYS A 286 12.74 -6.89 -1.30
CA LYS A 286 13.16 -8.27 -1.04
C LYS A 286 12.30 -9.28 -1.81
N ASN A 287 10.99 -9.03 -1.90
CA ASN A 287 10.09 -9.78 -2.76
C ASN A 287 10.25 -9.36 -4.22
N ARG A 288 9.97 -10.27 -5.15
CA ARG A 288 9.97 -9.92 -6.57
C ARG A 288 8.66 -9.23 -6.91
N HIS A 289 8.77 -8.01 -7.37
CA HIS A 289 7.68 -7.23 -7.94
C HIS A 289 7.98 -6.90 -9.39
N LYS A 290 6.97 -6.50 -10.14
CA LYS A 290 7.18 -5.87 -11.45
C LYS A 290 8.11 -4.67 -11.29
N ARG A 291 8.86 -4.35 -12.34
CA ARG A 291 9.61 -3.09 -12.38
C ARG A 291 8.62 -1.95 -12.55
N GLU A 292 8.53 -1.11 -11.53
CA GLU A 292 7.52 -0.06 -11.45
C GLU A 292 8.15 1.30 -11.30
N ILE A 293 7.38 2.31 -11.66
CA ILE A 293 7.74 3.71 -11.46
C ILE A 293 6.65 4.35 -10.61
N ALA A 294 6.99 4.71 -9.38
CA ALA A 294 6.15 5.58 -8.56
C ALA A 294 6.32 7.02 -9.07
N ARG A 295 5.25 7.62 -9.60
CA ARG A 295 5.24 8.98 -10.11
C ARG A 295 4.62 9.90 -9.08
N VAL A 296 5.48 10.48 -8.24
CA VAL A 296 5.09 11.42 -7.20
C VAL A 296 5.97 12.65 -7.34
N LYS A 297 5.38 13.77 -7.76
CA LYS A 297 6.12 15.01 -8.00
C LYS A 297 6.68 15.56 -6.71
N TRP A 298 7.99 15.69 -6.66
CA TRP A 298 8.66 16.19 -5.49
C TRP A 298 9.98 16.85 -5.85
N ALA A 299 10.04 18.15 -5.80
CA ALA A 299 11.25 18.89 -6.13
C ALA A 299 12.13 19.20 -4.90
N GLY A 300 12.14 18.36 -3.92
CA GLY A 300 12.95 18.58 -2.72
C GLY A 300 12.59 19.91 -2.05
N ILE A 301 13.59 20.70 -1.68
CA ILE A 301 13.42 22.03 -1.07
C ILE A 301 12.68 23.02 -2.00
N PHE A 302 12.49 22.70 -3.29
CA PHE A 302 12.08 23.60 -4.36
C PHE A 302 10.71 23.32 -4.97
N GLY A 303 9.98 22.31 -4.51
CA GLY A 303 8.90 21.71 -5.30
C GLY A 303 7.47 22.02 -4.94
N MET A 304 7.20 22.92 -4.02
CA MET A 304 5.82 23.28 -3.71
C MET A 304 5.48 24.70 -4.17
N SER A 305 4.18 24.97 -4.38
CA SER A 305 3.66 26.27 -4.77
C SER A 305 4.23 27.40 -3.89
N ASN A 306 4.26 28.64 -4.39
CA ASN A 306 4.83 29.81 -3.70
C ASN A 306 4.29 30.05 -2.27
N GLN A 307 3.25 29.35 -1.84
CA GLN A 307 2.67 29.45 -0.49
C GLN A 307 3.30 28.49 0.51
N ASP A 308 3.90 27.35 0.06
CA ASP A 308 4.38 26.27 0.94
C ASP A 308 5.90 26.21 1.12
N GLN A 309 6.66 27.03 0.37
CA GLN A 309 8.13 27.02 0.37
C GLN A 309 8.79 27.32 1.74
N ASN A 310 8.05 27.84 2.70
CA ASN A 310 8.55 28.16 4.04
C ASN A 310 8.37 27.05 5.08
N LYS A 311 7.82 25.89 4.73
CA LYS A 311 7.31 24.89 5.69
C LYS A 311 8.09 23.56 5.74
N ARG A 312 9.34 23.51 5.32
CA ARG A 312 10.14 22.30 5.41
C ARG A 312 11.04 22.25 6.59
N PHE A 313 10.98 21.14 7.29
CA PHE A 313 11.70 20.91 8.53
C PHE A 313 12.72 19.77 8.47
N HIS A 314 12.67 18.89 7.45
CA HIS A 314 13.64 17.80 7.28
C HIS A 314 14.17 17.75 5.84
N PRO A 315 15.49 17.78 5.62
CA PRO A 315 16.08 17.85 4.27
C PRO A 315 15.86 16.58 3.41
N THR A 316 15.67 15.42 4.03
CA THR A 316 15.50 14.12 3.37
C THR A 316 14.08 13.54 3.55
N GLN A 317 13.08 14.35 3.87
CA GLN A 317 11.71 13.88 4.06
C GLN A 317 11.14 13.27 2.78
N LYS A 318 10.63 12.04 2.88
CA LYS A 318 9.82 11.45 1.82
C LYS A 318 8.41 12.08 1.82
N PRO A 319 7.82 12.38 0.65
CA PRO A 319 6.45 12.88 0.56
C PRO A 319 5.45 11.86 1.10
N LEU A 320 4.38 12.36 1.71
CA LEU A 320 3.34 11.52 2.28
C LEU A 320 2.63 10.70 1.18
N GLU A 321 2.39 11.29 0.01
CA GLU A 321 1.85 10.65 -1.17
C GLU A 321 2.66 9.40 -1.58
N LEU A 322 3.99 9.49 -1.55
CA LEU A 322 4.87 8.35 -1.86
C LEU A 322 4.72 7.23 -0.83
N CYS A 323 4.67 7.59 0.46
CA CYS A 323 4.43 6.60 1.52
C CYS A 323 3.07 5.93 1.35
N ASN A 324 2.02 6.70 1.05
CA ASN A 324 0.68 6.19 0.80
C ASN A 324 0.66 5.25 -0.41
N TRP A 325 1.34 5.60 -1.50
CA TRP A 325 1.42 4.76 -2.70
C TRP A 325 1.98 3.36 -2.39
N PHE A 326 3.11 3.29 -1.65
CA PHE A 326 3.71 2.01 -1.28
C PHE A 326 2.85 1.22 -0.28
N ILE A 327 2.39 1.89 0.78
CA ILE A 327 1.65 1.23 1.86
C ILE A 327 0.29 0.72 1.34
N LYS A 328 -0.42 1.50 0.54
CA LYS A 328 -1.69 1.09 -0.08
C LYS A 328 -1.48 -0.13 -0.98
N LYS A 329 -0.46 -0.10 -1.83
CA LYS A 329 -0.21 -1.12 -2.85
C LYS A 329 0.28 -2.46 -2.27
N TYR A 330 1.14 -2.44 -1.25
CA TYR A 330 1.83 -3.61 -0.77
C TYR A 330 1.41 -4.07 0.63
N SER A 331 0.35 -3.50 1.17
CA SER A 331 -0.22 -3.92 2.46
C SER A 331 -1.74 -3.82 2.47
N ASN A 332 -2.36 -4.57 3.37
CA ASN A 332 -3.81 -4.56 3.60
C ASN A 332 -4.15 -3.80 4.88
N ASP A 333 -5.42 -3.49 5.06
CA ASP A 333 -5.97 -2.90 6.28
C ASP A 333 -5.55 -3.68 7.52
N ASN A 334 -5.21 -2.94 8.58
CA ASN A 334 -4.72 -3.46 9.85
C ASN A 334 -3.35 -4.16 9.81
N ASN A 335 -2.67 -4.24 8.65
CA ASN A 335 -1.30 -4.74 8.58
C ASN A 335 -0.35 -3.89 9.44
N SER A 336 0.72 -4.54 9.91
CA SER A 336 1.77 -3.95 10.73
C SER A 336 2.96 -3.57 9.86
N ILE A 337 3.25 -2.27 9.76
CA ILE A 337 4.34 -1.71 8.98
C ILE A 337 5.49 -1.34 9.93
N LEU A 338 6.69 -1.81 9.62
CA LEU A 338 7.91 -1.50 10.37
C LEU A 338 8.73 -0.46 9.63
N ASP A 339 9.01 0.66 10.29
CA ASP A 339 9.94 1.68 9.85
C ASP A 339 11.01 1.91 10.94
N LEU A 340 12.26 1.58 10.62
CA LEU A 340 13.38 1.65 11.57
C LEU A 340 14.14 2.99 11.53
N PHE A 341 13.73 3.92 10.65
CA PHE A 341 14.34 5.24 10.48
C PHE A 341 13.25 6.27 10.24
N GLY A 342 12.54 6.62 11.33
CA GLY A 342 11.29 7.38 11.30
C GLY A 342 11.40 8.79 10.71
N GLY A 343 12.56 9.45 10.89
CA GLY A 343 12.78 10.82 10.43
C GLY A 343 11.69 11.75 10.91
N SER A 344 10.95 12.36 9.99
CA SER A 344 9.81 13.25 10.32
C SER A 344 8.47 12.51 10.54
N GLY A 345 8.42 11.18 10.38
CA GLY A 345 7.23 10.37 10.66
C GLY A 345 6.25 10.21 9.49
N SER A 346 6.65 10.44 8.25
CA SER A 346 5.75 10.33 7.08
C SER A 346 5.11 8.95 6.97
N THR A 347 5.87 7.87 7.21
CA THR A 347 5.35 6.49 7.23
C THR A 347 4.25 6.30 8.28
N LEU A 348 4.39 6.92 9.46
CA LEU A 348 3.41 6.80 10.53
C LEU A 348 2.10 7.51 10.19
N ILE A 349 2.17 8.71 9.62
CA ILE A 349 0.99 9.44 9.18
C ILE A 349 0.29 8.71 8.02
N ALA A 350 1.04 8.17 7.06
CA ALA A 350 0.49 7.34 6.00
C ALA A 350 -0.25 6.11 6.56
N CYS A 351 0.31 5.45 7.57
CA CYS A 351 -0.34 4.32 8.24
C CYS A 351 -1.63 4.73 8.97
N GLU A 352 -1.68 5.90 9.62
CA GLU A 352 -2.90 6.42 10.25
C GLU A 352 -3.98 6.68 9.20
N GLN A 353 -3.65 7.33 8.07
CA GLN A 353 -4.59 7.61 6.98
C GLN A 353 -5.16 6.34 6.35
N LEU A 354 -4.31 5.34 6.17
CA LEU A 354 -4.64 4.11 5.47
C LEU A 354 -5.12 2.98 6.40
N ASN A 355 -5.38 3.23 7.67
CA ASN A 355 -5.82 2.22 8.66
C ASN A 355 -4.83 1.05 8.82
N ARG A 356 -3.52 1.32 8.79
CA ARG A 356 -2.43 0.38 9.10
C ARG A 356 -1.86 0.68 10.48
N LYS A 357 -1.04 -0.25 11.02
CA LYS A 357 -0.33 -0.07 12.30
C LYS A 357 1.14 0.18 12.01
N CYS A 358 1.68 1.30 12.48
CA CYS A 358 3.09 1.61 12.33
C CYS A 358 3.87 1.25 13.60
N TYR A 359 4.96 0.53 13.43
CA TYR A 359 6.00 0.30 14.44
C TYR A 359 7.23 1.07 13.97
N MET A 360 7.50 2.20 14.61
CA MET A 360 8.51 3.14 14.15
C MET A 360 9.62 3.32 15.16
N MET A 361 10.85 3.37 14.69
CA MET A 361 12.03 3.72 15.48
C MET A 361 12.69 4.97 14.94
N GLU A 362 13.14 5.82 15.85
CA GLU A 362 13.93 7.00 15.54
C GLU A 362 15.02 7.14 16.59
N LEU A 363 16.23 7.41 16.14
CA LEU A 363 17.40 7.51 17.03
C LEU A 363 17.48 8.87 17.73
N ASP A 364 17.16 9.95 17.00
CA ASP A 364 17.26 11.31 17.53
C ASP A 364 16.01 11.66 18.36
N PRO A 365 16.16 11.93 19.67
CA PRO A 365 15.05 12.33 20.54
C PRO A 365 14.27 13.56 20.05
N HIS A 366 14.92 14.50 19.34
CA HIS A 366 14.25 15.66 18.80
C HIS A 366 13.22 15.29 17.74
N TYR A 367 13.59 14.37 16.84
CA TYR A 367 12.68 13.87 15.82
C TYR A 367 11.60 12.94 16.39
N VAL A 368 11.87 12.22 17.47
CA VAL A 368 10.81 11.49 18.20
C VAL A 368 9.73 12.46 18.70
N ASP A 369 10.10 13.60 19.25
CA ASP A 369 9.15 14.64 19.66
C ASP A 369 8.41 15.26 18.48
N VAL A 370 9.08 15.46 17.32
CA VAL A 370 8.44 15.89 16.08
C VAL A 370 7.38 14.90 15.63
N ILE A 371 7.69 13.59 15.59
CA ILE A 371 6.75 12.54 15.20
C ILE A 371 5.53 12.52 16.12
N ILE A 372 5.75 12.61 17.44
CA ILE A 372 4.66 12.65 18.41
C ILE A 372 3.77 13.87 18.16
N GLN A 373 4.36 15.06 18.05
CA GLN A 373 3.60 16.29 17.86
C GLN A 373 2.85 16.30 16.53
N ARG A 374 3.48 15.78 15.46
CA ARG A 374 2.87 15.64 14.14
C ARG A 374 1.61 14.77 14.20
N TRP A 375 1.72 13.57 14.79
CA TRP A 375 0.60 12.67 14.95
C TRP A 375 -0.51 13.24 15.85
N GLU A 376 -0.14 13.91 16.95
CA GLU A 376 -1.11 14.59 17.82
C GLU A 376 -1.86 15.70 17.10
N ASN A 377 -1.16 16.51 16.29
CA ASN A 377 -1.77 17.56 15.49
C ASN A 377 -2.73 16.98 14.44
N PHE A 378 -2.30 15.92 13.76
CA PHE A 378 -3.08 15.28 12.70
C PHE A 378 -4.34 14.61 13.23
N THR A 379 -4.25 13.90 14.35
CA THR A 379 -5.37 13.08 14.87
C THR A 379 -6.21 13.77 15.94
N GLY A 380 -5.69 14.83 16.57
CA GLY A 380 -6.30 15.43 17.76
C GLY A 380 -6.19 14.58 19.03
N LYS A 381 -5.54 13.40 18.97
CA LYS A 381 -5.34 12.48 20.09
C LYS A 381 -4.04 12.84 20.85
N LYS A 382 -3.79 12.15 21.96
CA LYS A 382 -2.54 12.29 22.74
C LYS A 382 -1.76 11.00 22.76
N ALA A 383 -0.44 11.11 22.53
CA ALA A 383 0.49 10.00 22.69
C ALA A 383 0.65 9.65 24.19
N VAL A 384 0.87 8.36 24.44
CA VAL A 384 1.06 7.84 25.79
C VAL A 384 2.44 7.22 25.92
N LYS A 385 3.26 7.72 26.82
CA LYS A 385 4.54 7.11 27.16
C LYS A 385 4.30 5.83 27.94
N LEU A 386 4.98 4.74 27.55
CA LEU A 386 4.77 3.41 28.12
C LEU A 386 5.78 3.03 29.21
N ASN A 387 6.96 3.69 29.29
CA ASN A 387 8.04 3.41 30.22
C ASN A 387 8.68 4.68 30.80
#